data_7f795012e113114ce022fe271e29692f
#
_entry.id   7f795012e113114ce022fe271e29692f
#
_cell.length_a   1.000
_cell.length_b   1.000
_cell.length_c   1.000
_cell.angle_alpha   90.00
_cell.angle_beta   90.00
_cell.angle_gamma   90.00
#
_symmetry.space_group_name_H-M   'P 1'
#
loop_
_entity.id
_entity.type
_entity.pdbx_description
1 polymer ?
#
loop_
_entity_poly.entity_id
_entity_poly.type
_entity_poly.pdbx_seq_one_letter_code
_entity_poly.pdbx_strand_id
1 'polypeptide(L)'
;MNPATASGWQHDSFSAAGFTYDTYRKGSGPGVVVVHEIPGITPAVMKFADEVVDAGFTVVMPLLVGEVGRAPDKKYNLSSMSKVCVSREFTTLALGQTSPVIAWLRALAKQLHREVGGPGVGAVGMCFSGGFALGMMLDDVMIAPVLAQPSLPFAFGKARAADLNLSPDDQLAIAQRATQGCEVLGLRFTGDRLVGTRFDSLRALLGEQFIAVEFADRESPLCQLESLNT
;
A
#
# COMPACT_ATOMS: atom_id res chain seq x y z
N MET A 1 9.44 3.99 21.78
CA MET A 1 8.04 4.30 21.40
C MET A 1 7.71 5.65 22.05
N ASN A 2 7.32 6.64 21.28
CA ASN A 2 6.85 7.90 21.86
C ASN A 2 5.32 7.76 22.05
N PRO A 3 4.81 7.57 23.27
CA PRO A 3 3.40 7.28 23.52
C PRO A 3 2.43 8.39 23.10
N ALA A 4 2.94 9.61 22.86
CA ALA A 4 2.11 10.74 22.45
C ALA A 4 1.66 10.69 20.98
N THR A 5 2.36 9.93 20.09
CA THR A 5 2.11 9.92 18.66
C THR A 5 1.11 8.86 18.20
N ALA A 6 0.80 7.86 19.03
CA ALA A 6 -0.22 6.84 18.76
C ALA A 6 -1.49 7.03 19.62
N SER A 7 -1.72 8.24 20.15
CA SER A 7 -2.88 8.53 21.00
C SER A 7 -4.18 8.23 20.27
N GLY A 8 -4.99 7.34 20.87
CA GLY A 8 -6.28 6.90 20.31
C GLY A 8 -6.19 5.71 19.34
N TRP A 9 -5.00 5.22 19.00
CA TRP A 9 -4.81 4.00 18.22
C TRP A 9 -4.59 2.80 19.14
N GLN A 10 -5.41 1.78 18.99
CA GLN A 10 -5.25 0.50 19.70
C GLN A 10 -4.09 -0.27 19.05
N HIS A 11 -3.08 -0.61 19.84
CA HIS A 11 -1.97 -1.47 19.41
C HIS A 11 -2.29 -2.93 19.67
N ASP A 12 -2.01 -3.78 18.69
CA ASP A 12 -2.11 -5.23 18.77
C ASP A 12 -1.01 -5.88 17.92
N SER A 13 -0.95 -7.19 17.91
CA SER A 13 -0.04 -7.99 17.08
C SER A 13 -0.85 -9.06 16.35
N PHE A 14 -0.62 -9.20 15.03
CA PHE A 14 -1.29 -10.17 14.19
C PHE A 14 -0.31 -11.14 13.55
N SER A 15 -0.60 -12.44 13.63
CA SER A 15 0.23 -13.52 13.08
C SER A 15 -0.55 -14.30 12.02
N ALA A 16 -0.01 -14.39 10.82
CA ALA A 16 -0.55 -15.18 9.72
C ALA A 16 0.53 -15.46 8.68
N ALA A 17 0.35 -16.50 7.85
CA ALA A 17 1.23 -16.84 6.73
C ALA A 17 2.74 -16.89 7.08
N GLY A 18 3.08 -17.21 8.32
CA GLY A 18 4.48 -17.30 8.79
C GLY A 18 5.10 -15.97 9.23
N PHE A 19 4.34 -14.86 9.23
CA PHE A 19 4.79 -13.53 9.66
C PHE A 19 3.99 -13.04 10.85
N THR A 20 4.62 -12.18 11.64
CA THR A 20 3.98 -11.46 12.76
C THR A 20 4.37 -10.00 12.68
N TYR A 21 3.36 -9.12 12.63
CA TYR A 21 3.56 -7.67 12.63
C TYR A 21 2.65 -7.00 13.63
N ASP A 22 3.12 -5.90 14.20
CA ASP A 22 2.30 -4.99 14.99
C ASP A 22 1.25 -4.33 14.11
N THR A 23 0.06 -4.11 14.67
CA THR A 23 -1.06 -3.43 14.01
C THR A 23 -1.60 -2.32 14.89
N TYR A 24 -2.07 -1.25 14.27
CA TYR A 24 -2.65 -0.09 14.93
C TYR A 24 -4.05 0.12 14.39
N ARG A 25 -5.04 0.11 15.27
CA ARG A 25 -6.46 0.16 14.90
C ARG A 25 -7.17 1.35 15.52
N LYS A 26 -8.07 1.99 14.75
CA LYS A 26 -8.92 3.11 15.21
C LYS A 26 -10.17 3.20 14.37
N GLY A 27 -11.23 3.82 14.93
CA GLY A 27 -12.48 4.12 14.22
C GLY A 27 -13.55 3.05 14.39
N SER A 28 -14.65 3.27 13.67
CA SER A 28 -15.82 2.38 13.61
C SER A 28 -16.44 2.47 12.22
N GLY A 29 -17.08 1.39 11.75
CA GLY A 29 -17.64 1.27 10.39
C GLY A 29 -16.87 0.26 9.52
N PRO A 30 -17.07 0.26 8.21
CA PRO A 30 -16.40 -0.68 7.29
C PRO A 30 -14.88 -0.65 7.40
N GLY A 31 -14.22 -1.79 7.17
CA GLY A 31 -12.79 -1.93 7.35
C GLY A 31 -11.97 -1.34 6.20
N VAL A 32 -10.85 -0.67 6.55
CA VAL A 32 -9.82 -0.23 5.61
C VAL A 32 -8.44 -0.60 6.14
N VAL A 33 -7.62 -1.26 5.33
CA VAL A 33 -6.21 -1.52 5.64
C VAL A 33 -5.35 -0.44 4.99
N VAL A 34 -4.66 0.36 5.79
CA VAL A 34 -3.73 1.39 5.32
C VAL A 34 -2.31 0.89 5.50
N VAL A 35 -1.65 0.55 4.38
CA VAL A 35 -0.28 0.03 4.37
C VAL A 35 0.68 1.17 4.06
N HIS A 36 1.53 1.46 5.04
CA HIS A 36 2.43 2.61 5.02
C HIS A 36 3.51 2.54 3.92
N GLU A 37 4.12 3.67 3.66
CA GLU A 37 5.32 3.81 2.83
C GLU A 37 6.62 3.70 3.66
N ILE A 38 7.80 3.83 3.03
CA ILE A 38 9.09 4.00 3.71
C ILE A 38 9.14 5.44 4.26
N PRO A 39 9.59 5.63 5.52
CA PRO A 39 10.31 4.66 6.35
C PRO A 39 9.46 3.87 7.36
N GLY A 40 8.14 4.06 7.41
CA GLY A 40 7.27 3.43 8.39
C GLY A 40 5.95 4.19 8.57
N ILE A 41 5.26 3.99 9.69
CA ILE A 41 4.04 4.74 10.02
C ILE A 41 4.45 6.14 10.53
N THR A 42 4.74 7.04 9.59
CA THR A 42 5.13 8.43 9.85
C THR A 42 3.95 9.27 10.35
N PRO A 43 4.18 10.48 10.88
CA PRO A 43 3.09 11.41 11.21
C PRO A 43 2.16 11.72 10.03
N ALA A 44 2.69 11.76 8.80
CA ALA A 44 1.88 11.98 7.60
C ALA A 44 0.95 10.78 7.30
N VAL A 45 1.47 9.55 7.41
CA VAL A 45 0.67 8.33 7.27
C VAL A 45 -0.40 8.25 8.34
N MET A 46 -0.07 8.60 9.59
CA MET A 46 -1.05 8.64 10.69
C MET A 46 -2.15 9.66 10.44
N LYS A 47 -1.78 10.86 9.98
CA LYS A 47 -2.75 11.91 9.64
C LYS A 47 -3.71 11.43 8.54
N PHE A 48 -3.19 10.84 7.47
CA PHE A 48 -4.03 10.26 6.43
C PHE A 48 -4.97 9.17 6.97
N ALA A 49 -4.45 8.29 7.83
CA ALA A 49 -5.26 7.25 8.46
C ALA A 49 -6.35 7.83 9.39
N ASP A 50 -6.05 8.92 10.11
CA ASP A 50 -7.06 9.66 10.89
C ASP A 50 -8.14 10.28 9.98
N GLU A 51 -7.78 10.83 8.82
CA GLU A 51 -8.76 11.34 7.84
C GLU A 51 -9.69 10.23 7.32
N VAL A 52 -9.16 9.00 7.11
CA VAL A 52 -9.99 7.83 6.74
C VAL A 52 -10.92 7.43 7.90
N VAL A 53 -10.43 7.48 9.15
CA VAL A 53 -11.27 7.25 10.34
C VAL A 53 -12.39 8.29 10.44
N ASP A 54 -12.07 9.57 10.23
CA ASP A 54 -13.03 10.66 10.29
C ASP A 54 -14.09 10.57 9.17
N ALA A 55 -13.76 9.91 8.06
CA ALA A 55 -14.70 9.56 6.98
C ALA A 55 -15.62 8.38 7.35
N GLY A 56 -15.54 7.81 8.56
CA GLY A 56 -16.46 6.80 9.06
C GLY A 56 -16.02 5.36 8.84
N PHE A 57 -14.71 5.12 8.76
CA PHE A 57 -14.15 3.78 8.59
C PHE A 57 -13.42 3.26 9.84
N THR A 58 -13.36 1.94 9.97
CA THR A 58 -12.41 1.28 10.87
C THR A 58 -11.10 1.07 10.12
N VAL A 59 -10.04 1.74 10.56
CA VAL A 59 -8.72 1.64 9.94
C VAL A 59 -7.82 0.71 10.73
N VAL A 60 -7.07 -0.15 10.02
CA VAL A 60 -5.95 -0.92 10.56
C VAL A 60 -4.69 -0.60 9.76
N MET A 61 -3.64 -0.16 10.46
CA MET A 61 -2.30 0.07 9.91
C MET A 61 -1.35 -1.03 10.38
N PRO A 62 -0.87 -1.94 9.52
CA PRO A 62 0.23 -2.84 9.88
C PRO A 62 1.58 -2.09 9.84
N LEU A 63 2.44 -2.34 10.82
CA LEU A 63 3.83 -1.85 10.83
C LEU A 63 4.74 -2.90 10.18
N LEU A 64 4.91 -2.82 8.88
CA LEU A 64 5.76 -3.77 8.13
C LEU A 64 7.25 -3.50 8.32
N VAL A 65 7.64 -2.23 8.42
CA VAL A 65 9.01 -1.77 8.69
C VAL A 65 9.00 -0.47 9.45
N GLY A 66 10.11 -0.13 10.09
CA GLY A 66 10.31 1.17 10.72
C GLY A 66 9.70 1.31 12.10
N GLU A 67 9.19 2.49 12.38
CA GLU A 67 8.67 2.89 13.70
C GLU A 67 7.37 3.71 13.52
N VAL A 68 6.53 3.71 14.55
CA VAL A 68 5.29 4.51 14.56
C VAL A 68 5.57 5.92 15.05
N GLY A 69 5.02 6.91 14.34
CA GLY A 69 5.07 8.31 14.71
C GLY A 69 6.45 8.96 14.60
N ARG A 70 7.44 8.25 14.09
CA ARG A 70 8.76 8.82 13.85
C ARG A 70 8.76 9.62 12.54
N ALA A 71 9.18 10.89 12.63
CA ALA A 71 9.35 11.73 11.44
C ALA A 71 10.48 11.19 10.54
N PRO A 72 10.34 11.26 9.21
CA PRO A 72 11.36 10.80 8.29
C PRO A 72 12.63 11.66 8.38
N ASP A 73 13.79 11.00 8.35
CA ASP A 73 15.10 11.60 8.20
C ASP A 73 15.95 10.73 7.26
N LYS A 74 17.05 11.27 6.73
CA LYS A 74 17.90 10.56 5.75
C LYS A 74 18.41 9.21 6.26
N LYS A 75 18.85 9.14 7.53
CA LYS A 75 19.38 7.93 8.15
C LYS A 75 18.28 6.89 8.36
N TYR A 76 17.12 7.33 8.83
CA TYR A 76 15.96 6.48 9.06
C TYR A 76 15.43 5.92 7.73
N ASN A 77 15.27 6.77 6.71
CA ASN A 77 14.86 6.35 5.37
C ASN A 77 15.81 5.29 4.79
N LEU A 78 17.12 5.50 4.87
CA LEU A 78 18.12 4.54 4.38
C LEU A 78 18.07 3.22 5.15
N SER A 79 17.93 3.26 6.48
CA SER A 79 17.81 2.08 7.32
C SER A 79 16.56 1.26 6.98
N SER A 80 15.40 1.90 6.83
CA SER A 80 14.15 1.24 6.47
C SER A 80 14.20 0.69 5.03
N MET A 81 14.77 1.46 4.09
CA MET A 81 14.98 1.00 2.72
C MET A 81 15.85 -0.26 2.68
N SER A 82 16.96 -0.29 3.42
CA SER A 82 17.84 -1.47 3.44
C SER A 82 17.11 -2.69 4.03
N LYS A 83 16.27 -2.53 5.05
CA LYS A 83 15.44 -3.62 5.57
C LYS A 83 14.48 -4.14 4.51
N VAL A 84 13.75 -3.26 3.83
CA VAL A 84 12.84 -3.64 2.74
C VAL A 84 13.59 -4.40 1.64
N CYS A 85 14.79 -3.94 1.24
CA CYS A 85 15.56 -4.56 0.17
C CYS A 85 16.05 -5.99 0.49
N VAL A 86 16.35 -6.30 1.76
CA VAL A 86 16.87 -7.62 2.15
C VAL A 86 15.79 -8.58 2.64
N SER A 87 14.61 -8.07 2.92
CA SER A 87 13.50 -8.88 3.41
C SER A 87 12.85 -9.70 2.29
N ARG A 88 12.80 -11.00 2.49
CA ARG A 88 12.26 -11.95 1.50
C ARG A 88 10.77 -11.78 1.27
N GLU A 89 10.05 -11.31 2.27
CA GLU A 89 8.60 -11.11 2.27
C GLU A 89 8.12 -10.04 1.28
N PHE A 90 9.00 -9.12 0.85
CA PHE A 90 8.62 -8.03 -0.07
C PHE A 90 9.02 -8.27 -1.53
N THR A 91 9.83 -9.29 -1.82
CA THR A 91 10.30 -9.65 -3.19
C THR A 91 10.75 -8.45 -4.04
N THR A 92 11.48 -7.51 -3.42
CA THR A 92 11.81 -6.18 -3.97
C THR A 92 12.54 -6.17 -5.30
N LEU A 93 13.21 -7.28 -5.64
CA LEU A 93 14.00 -7.45 -6.86
C LEU A 93 13.51 -8.60 -7.74
N ALA A 94 12.54 -9.40 -7.29
CA ALA A 94 11.99 -10.50 -8.06
C ALA A 94 11.07 -10.00 -9.20
N LEU A 95 10.95 -10.79 -10.24
CA LEU A 95 10.05 -10.54 -11.37
C LEU A 95 8.97 -11.62 -11.39
N GLY A 96 7.73 -11.22 -11.65
CA GLY A 96 6.61 -12.15 -11.81
C GLY A 96 6.37 -13.02 -10.58
N GLN A 97 6.60 -12.47 -9.39
CA GLN A 97 6.41 -13.17 -8.12
C GLN A 97 5.54 -12.33 -7.18
N THR A 98 4.55 -12.98 -6.60
CA THR A 98 3.72 -12.36 -5.57
C THR A 98 4.50 -12.29 -4.26
N SER A 99 4.57 -11.09 -3.68
CA SER A 99 5.23 -10.88 -2.39
C SER A 99 4.55 -11.69 -1.28
N PRO A 100 5.29 -12.50 -0.50
CA PRO A 100 4.71 -13.32 0.58
C PRO A 100 3.92 -12.54 1.61
N VAL A 101 4.26 -11.27 1.88
CA VAL A 101 3.53 -10.39 2.79
C VAL A 101 2.07 -10.19 2.35
N ILE A 102 1.75 -10.33 1.06
CA ILE A 102 0.39 -10.22 0.54
C ILE A 102 -0.52 -11.28 1.17
N ALA A 103 -0.03 -12.49 1.37
CA ALA A 103 -0.80 -13.55 2.06
C ALA A 103 -1.16 -13.15 3.50
N TRP A 104 -0.23 -12.50 4.19
CA TRP A 104 -0.45 -11.97 5.53
C TRP A 104 -1.47 -10.82 5.54
N LEU A 105 -1.34 -9.87 4.61
CA LEU A 105 -2.27 -8.74 4.46
C LEU A 105 -3.69 -9.21 4.12
N ARG A 106 -3.82 -10.22 3.29
CA ARG A 106 -5.11 -10.87 2.98
C ARG A 106 -5.75 -11.50 4.22
N ALA A 107 -4.97 -12.18 5.04
CA ALA A 107 -5.46 -12.74 6.30
C ALA A 107 -5.91 -11.65 7.28
N LEU A 108 -5.16 -10.54 7.38
CA LEU A 108 -5.53 -9.36 8.17
C LEU A 108 -6.85 -8.75 7.70
N ALA A 109 -7.01 -8.55 6.37
CA ALA A 109 -8.25 -8.02 5.79
C ALA A 109 -9.46 -8.92 6.08
N LYS A 110 -9.30 -10.25 5.97
CA LYS A 110 -10.36 -11.22 6.34
C LYS A 110 -10.73 -11.15 7.80
N GLN A 111 -9.74 -11.00 8.70
CA GLN A 111 -10.02 -10.83 10.12
C GLN A 111 -10.76 -9.53 10.38
N LEU A 112 -10.27 -8.42 9.84
CA LEU A 112 -10.92 -7.12 9.97
C LEU A 112 -12.38 -7.19 9.50
N HIS A 113 -12.63 -7.79 8.32
CA HIS A 113 -14.00 -7.94 7.80
C HIS A 113 -14.91 -8.76 8.73
N ARG A 114 -14.40 -9.87 9.31
CA ARG A 114 -15.18 -10.66 10.26
C ARG A 114 -15.56 -9.89 11.52
N GLU A 115 -14.70 -8.97 11.96
CA GLU A 115 -14.89 -8.17 13.18
C GLU A 115 -15.82 -6.98 12.99
N VAL A 116 -15.73 -6.29 11.84
CA VAL A 116 -16.50 -5.06 11.60
C VAL A 116 -17.70 -5.27 10.68
N GLY A 117 -17.73 -6.35 9.90
CA GLY A 117 -18.79 -6.61 8.92
C GLY A 117 -18.74 -5.65 7.72
N GLY A 118 -19.91 -5.40 7.13
CA GLY A 118 -20.06 -4.52 5.97
C GLY A 118 -19.89 -5.25 4.63
N PRO A 119 -19.81 -4.50 3.50
CA PRO A 119 -19.78 -5.07 2.15
C PRO A 119 -18.43 -5.72 1.79
N GLY A 120 -17.38 -5.38 2.51
CA GLY A 120 -16.01 -5.82 2.29
C GLY A 120 -15.01 -4.85 2.93
N VAL A 121 -13.75 -4.94 2.53
CA VAL A 121 -12.62 -4.18 3.05
C VAL A 121 -11.99 -3.36 1.93
N GLY A 122 -11.66 -2.10 2.20
CA GLY A 122 -10.78 -1.29 1.37
C GLY A 122 -9.31 -1.50 1.74
N ALA A 123 -8.41 -1.21 0.82
CA ALA A 123 -6.98 -1.14 1.12
C ALA A 123 -6.32 0.03 0.40
N VAL A 124 -5.43 0.73 1.09
CA VAL A 124 -4.54 1.74 0.49
C VAL A 124 -3.11 1.29 0.71
N GLY A 125 -2.40 1.03 -0.38
CA GLY A 125 -0.96 0.78 -0.35
C GLY A 125 -0.21 2.00 -0.90
N MET A 126 0.91 2.36 -0.26
CA MET A 126 1.68 3.57 -0.59
C MET A 126 3.13 3.23 -0.92
N CYS A 127 3.65 3.77 -2.02
CA CYS A 127 5.04 3.60 -2.45
C CYS A 127 5.41 2.12 -2.57
N PHE A 128 6.33 1.59 -1.78
CA PHE A 128 6.75 0.18 -1.82
C PHE A 128 5.59 -0.80 -1.58
N SER A 129 4.60 -0.41 -0.79
CA SER A 129 3.43 -1.23 -0.50
C SER A 129 2.27 -1.03 -1.50
N GLY A 130 2.40 -0.09 -2.45
CA GLY A 130 1.34 0.25 -3.38
C GLY A 130 0.79 -0.96 -4.15
N GLY A 131 1.67 -1.83 -4.64
CA GLY A 131 1.27 -3.07 -5.33
C GLY A 131 0.64 -4.13 -4.43
N PHE A 132 0.82 -4.06 -3.11
CA PHE A 132 0.25 -5.06 -2.19
C PHE A 132 -1.28 -4.96 -2.12
N ALA A 133 -1.84 -3.74 -2.21
CA ALA A 133 -3.28 -3.55 -2.27
C ALA A 133 -3.91 -4.27 -3.48
N LEU A 134 -3.22 -4.29 -4.64
CA LEU A 134 -3.64 -5.06 -5.81
C LEU A 134 -3.65 -6.56 -5.51
N GLY A 135 -2.59 -7.09 -4.91
CA GLY A 135 -2.50 -8.50 -4.54
C GLY A 135 -3.54 -8.94 -3.51
N MET A 136 -4.05 -8.02 -2.70
CA MET A 136 -5.15 -8.31 -1.76
C MET A 136 -6.47 -8.61 -2.48
N MET A 137 -6.64 -8.19 -3.76
CA MET A 137 -7.79 -8.57 -4.59
C MET A 137 -7.93 -10.07 -4.86
N LEU A 138 -6.93 -10.87 -4.55
CA LEU A 138 -7.05 -12.35 -4.64
C LEU A 138 -8.14 -12.91 -3.70
N ASP A 139 -8.61 -12.11 -2.75
CA ASP A 139 -9.73 -12.45 -1.88
C ASP A 139 -10.95 -11.55 -2.13
N ASP A 140 -12.14 -12.15 -2.07
CA ASP A 140 -13.44 -11.48 -2.30
C ASP A 140 -13.79 -10.44 -1.25
N VAL A 141 -13.23 -10.52 -0.06
CA VAL A 141 -13.41 -9.47 0.94
C VAL A 141 -12.79 -8.13 0.53
N MET A 142 -11.80 -8.13 -0.38
CA MET A 142 -11.20 -6.90 -0.91
C MET A 142 -12.06 -6.34 -2.04
N ILE A 143 -12.65 -5.16 -1.81
CA ILE A 143 -13.58 -4.53 -2.74
C ILE A 143 -13.16 -3.16 -3.25
N ALA A 144 -12.19 -2.51 -2.59
CA ALA A 144 -11.73 -1.17 -2.94
C ALA A 144 -10.20 -1.05 -2.76
N PRO A 145 -9.40 -1.63 -3.67
CA PRO A 145 -7.95 -1.49 -3.65
C PRO A 145 -7.50 -0.15 -4.24
N VAL A 146 -6.64 0.56 -3.51
CA VAL A 146 -6.03 1.83 -3.92
C VAL A 146 -4.51 1.69 -3.94
N LEU A 147 -3.90 2.00 -5.08
CA LEU A 147 -2.48 1.94 -5.33
C LEU A 147 -1.91 3.36 -5.42
N ALA A 148 -1.33 3.88 -4.35
CA ALA A 148 -0.67 5.18 -4.36
C ALA A 148 0.83 4.98 -4.68
N GLN A 149 1.26 5.44 -5.86
CA GLN A 149 2.66 5.43 -6.32
C GLN A 149 3.34 4.06 -6.18
N PRO A 150 2.78 2.94 -6.73
CA PRO A 150 3.31 1.60 -6.54
C PRO A 150 4.74 1.50 -7.11
N SER A 151 5.73 1.18 -6.25
CA SER A 151 7.14 1.25 -6.60
C SER A 151 7.90 -0.08 -6.51
N LEU A 152 7.25 -1.20 -6.13
CA LEU A 152 7.85 -2.53 -6.16
C LEU A 152 7.37 -3.38 -7.36
N PRO A 153 8.27 -4.24 -7.88
CA PRO A 153 9.71 -4.31 -7.61
C PRO A 153 10.40 -3.03 -8.08
N PHE A 154 11.56 -2.68 -7.49
CA PHE A 154 12.21 -1.42 -7.86
C PHE A 154 12.50 -1.36 -9.36
N ALA A 155 12.17 -0.24 -10.02
CA ALA A 155 12.17 -0.04 -11.48
C ALA A 155 13.56 0.01 -12.12
N PHE A 156 14.45 -0.92 -11.75
CA PHE A 156 15.76 -1.08 -12.38
C PHE A 156 15.65 -1.86 -13.70
N GLY A 157 15.57 -1.13 -14.81
CA GLY A 157 15.37 -1.66 -16.15
C GLY A 157 13.90 -1.88 -16.52
N LYS A 158 13.64 -2.04 -17.82
CA LYS A 158 12.28 -2.05 -18.40
C LYS A 158 11.38 -3.15 -17.82
N ALA A 159 11.93 -4.36 -17.60
CA ALA A 159 11.13 -5.47 -17.09
C ALA A 159 10.56 -5.18 -15.69
N ARG A 160 11.41 -4.70 -14.75
CA ARG A 160 10.95 -4.36 -13.40
C ARG A 160 10.07 -3.10 -13.36
N ALA A 161 10.31 -2.15 -14.28
CA ALA A 161 9.48 -0.95 -14.37
C ALA A 161 8.03 -1.26 -14.76
N ALA A 162 7.78 -2.37 -15.44
CA ALA A 162 6.45 -2.82 -15.85
C ALA A 162 5.85 -3.90 -14.92
N ASP A 163 6.64 -4.51 -14.05
CA ASP A 163 6.21 -5.63 -13.19
C ASP A 163 5.26 -5.15 -12.09
N LEU A 164 4.20 -5.91 -11.84
CA LEU A 164 3.16 -5.60 -10.86
C LEU A 164 3.40 -6.26 -9.48
N ASN A 165 4.55 -6.92 -9.29
CA ASN A 165 4.87 -7.69 -8.09
C ASN A 165 3.86 -8.81 -7.80
N LEU A 166 3.40 -9.47 -8.87
CA LEU A 166 2.42 -10.55 -8.85
C LEU A 166 2.86 -11.66 -9.79
N SER A 167 2.58 -12.91 -9.43
CA SER A 167 2.74 -14.04 -10.32
C SER A 167 1.76 -13.97 -11.52
N PRO A 168 2.06 -14.60 -12.66
CA PRO A 168 1.12 -14.64 -13.78
C PRO A 168 -0.25 -15.21 -13.41
N ASP A 169 -0.31 -16.23 -12.58
CA ASP A 169 -1.57 -16.84 -12.13
C ASP A 169 -2.38 -15.87 -11.27
N ASP A 170 -1.72 -15.13 -10.36
CA ASP A 170 -2.38 -14.13 -9.55
C ASP A 170 -2.87 -12.94 -10.39
N GLN A 171 -2.11 -12.53 -11.41
CA GLN A 171 -2.57 -11.50 -12.35
C GLN A 171 -3.85 -11.94 -13.08
N LEU A 172 -3.93 -13.20 -13.55
CA LEU A 172 -5.15 -13.74 -14.16
C LEU A 172 -6.34 -13.76 -13.20
N ALA A 173 -6.12 -14.18 -11.95
CA ALA A 173 -7.17 -14.18 -10.93
C ALA A 173 -7.68 -12.75 -10.62
N ILE A 174 -6.77 -11.77 -10.53
CA ILE A 174 -7.12 -10.36 -10.32
C ILE A 174 -7.89 -9.80 -11.52
N ALA A 175 -7.46 -10.09 -12.75
CA ALA A 175 -8.19 -9.68 -13.96
C ALA A 175 -9.63 -10.25 -13.98
N GLN A 176 -9.82 -11.51 -13.59
CA GLN A 176 -11.15 -12.11 -13.45
C GLN A 176 -12.00 -11.38 -12.39
N ARG A 177 -11.41 -11.02 -11.25
CA ARG A 177 -12.10 -10.23 -10.22
C ARG A 177 -12.51 -8.84 -10.71
N ALA A 178 -11.64 -8.19 -11.48
CA ALA A 178 -11.94 -6.90 -12.10
C ALA A 178 -13.17 -7.00 -13.02
N THR A 179 -13.28 -8.03 -13.85
CA THR A 179 -14.46 -8.25 -14.70
C THR A 179 -15.76 -8.50 -13.92
N GLN A 180 -15.67 -8.84 -12.63
CA GLN A 180 -16.80 -8.98 -11.71
C GLN A 180 -17.19 -7.66 -11.01
N GLY A 181 -16.55 -6.54 -11.38
CA GLY A 181 -16.88 -5.20 -10.92
C GLY A 181 -16.01 -4.68 -9.76
N CYS A 182 -14.90 -5.34 -9.43
CA CYS A 182 -13.94 -4.80 -8.49
C CYS A 182 -13.00 -3.82 -9.19
N GLU A 183 -13.26 -2.52 -9.05
CA GLU A 183 -12.42 -1.46 -9.61
C GLU A 183 -11.16 -1.23 -8.79
N VAL A 184 -10.09 -0.78 -9.47
CA VAL A 184 -8.80 -0.48 -8.88
C VAL A 184 -8.47 1.00 -9.11
N LEU A 185 -8.27 1.76 -8.03
CA LEU A 185 -7.82 3.13 -8.12
C LEU A 185 -6.29 3.20 -8.06
N GLY A 186 -5.68 3.82 -9.07
CA GLY A 186 -4.24 4.10 -9.10
C GLY A 186 -3.98 5.60 -9.05
N LEU A 187 -3.03 6.02 -8.21
CA LEU A 187 -2.62 7.41 -8.04
C LEU A 187 -1.12 7.54 -8.29
N ARG A 188 -0.67 8.49 -9.13
CA ARG A 188 0.76 8.81 -9.30
C ARG A 188 0.99 10.23 -9.75
N PHE A 189 2.22 10.72 -9.59
CA PHE A 189 2.74 11.84 -10.37
C PHE A 189 3.32 11.34 -11.69
N THR A 190 3.13 12.11 -12.79
CA THR A 190 3.50 11.68 -14.15
C THR A 190 5.00 11.45 -14.32
N GLY A 191 5.85 12.19 -13.59
CA GLY A 191 7.31 12.06 -13.61
C GLY A 191 7.88 11.06 -12.59
N ASP A 192 7.05 10.37 -11.82
CA ASP A 192 7.54 9.41 -10.82
C ASP A 192 8.21 8.20 -11.48
N ARG A 193 9.56 8.24 -11.47
CA ARG A 193 10.40 7.19 -12.04
C ARG A 193 10.35 5.87 -11.29
N LEU A 194 9.97 5.88 -10.01
CA LEU A 194 9.87 4.67 -9.20
C LEU A 194 8.64 3.85 -9.58
N VAL A 195 7.57 4.50 -9.99
CA VAL A 195 6.38 3.84 -10.54
C VAL A 195 6.67 3.20 -11.91
N GLY A 196 7.57 3.78 -12.70
CA GLY A 196 7.93 3.26 -14.01
C GLY A 196 6.74 3.21 -14.96
N THR A 197 6.59 2.09 -15.69
CA THR A 197 5.50 1.84 -16.63
C THR A 197 4.38 0.95 -16.08
N ARG A 198 4.28 0.83 -14.75
CA ARG A 198 3.26 -0.04 -14.10
C ARG A 198 1.84 0.36 -14.42
N PHE A 199 1.57 1.66 -14.61
CA PHE A 199 0.23 2.10 -14.98
C PHE A 199 -0.19 1.60 -16.36
N ASP A 200 0.76 1.45 -17.29
CA ASP A 200 0.48 0.84 -18.60
C ASP A 200 0.18 -0.66 -18.45
N SER A 201 0.94 -1.34 -17.58
CA SER A 201 0.67 -2.76 -17.23
C SER A 201 -0.69 -2.93 -16.55
N LEU A 202 -1.07 -2.02 -15.65
CA LEU A 202 -2.38 -2.04 -14.98
C LEU A 202 -3.51 -1.79 -15.96
N ARG A 203 -3.37 -0.83 -16.89
CA ARG A 203 -4.35 -0.61 -17.98
C ARG A 203 -4.48 -1.83 -18.87
N ALA A 204 -3.38 -2.48 -19.22
CA ALA A 204 -3.39 -3.70 -20.03
C ALA A 204 -4.06 -4.87 -19.31
N LEU A 205 -3.87 -4.99 -17.99
CA LEU A 205 -4.42 -6.10 -17.19
C LEU A 205 -5.90 -5.91 -16.85
N LEU A 206 -6.31 -4.70 -16.50
CA LEU A 206 -7.60 -4.40 -15.85
C LEU A 206 -8.58 -3.65 -16.77
N GLY A 207 -8.10 -3.08 -17.89
CA GLY A 207 -8.93 -2.32 -18.81
C GLY A 207 -9.65 -1.16 -18.13
N GLU A 208 -10.94 -1.03 -18.37
CA GLU A 208 -11.81 0.03 -17.81
C GLU A 208 -11.99 -0.05 -16.28
N GLN A 209 -11.61 -1.17 -15.66
CA GLN A 209 -11.68 -1.32 -14.21
C GLN A 209 -10.48 -0.68 -13.49
N PHE A 210 -9.51 -0.16 -14.24
CA PHE A 210 -8.40 0.61 -13.68
C PHE A 210 -8.66 2.12 -13.81
N ILE A 211 -9.01 2.74 -12.71
CA ILE A 211 -9.21 4.18 -12.59
C ILE A 211 -7.86 4.82 -12.28
N ALA A 212 -7.22 5.41 -13.30
CA ALA A 212 -5.94 6.07 -13.15
C ALA A 212 -6.11 7.57 -12.90
N VAL A 213 -5.57 8.06 -11.79
CA VAL A 213 -5.46 9.50 -11.49
C VAL A 213 -3.99 9.88 -11.53
N GLU A 214 -3.63 10.74 -12.49
CA GLU A 214 -2.26 11.13 -12.75
C GLU A 214 -2.11 12.65 -12.56
N PHE A 215 -1.32 13.04 -11.56
CA PHE A 215 -1.04 14.44 -11.22
C PHE A 215 0.17 14.93 -12.03
N ALA A 216 0.14 16.17 -12.51
CA ALA A 216 1.31 16.77 -13.11
C ALA A 216 2.40 17.01 -12.04
N ASP A 217 3.68 16.88 -12.40
CA ASP A 217 4.81 17.04 -11.46
C ASP A 217 4.81 18.40 -10.75
N ARG A 218 4.36 19.46 -11.43
CA ARG A 218 4.18 20.82 -10.85
C ARG A 218 3.19 20.86 -9.68
N GLU A 219 2.34 19.85 -9.55
CA GLU A 219 1.37 19.72 -8.45
C GLU A 219 1.96 18.98 -7.25
N SER A 220 3.20 18.47 -7.38
CA SER A 220 3.91 17.83 -6.28
C SER A 220 4.25 18.86 -5.19
N PRO A 221 4.01 18.56 -3.90
CA PRO A 221 4.45 19.41 -2.80
C PRO A 221 5.95 19.70 -2.81
N LEU A 222 6.78 18.79 -3.33
CA LEU A 222 8.23 18.99 -3.47
C LEU A 222 8.57 20.05 -4.51
N CYS A 223 7.85 20.07 -5.65
CA CYS A 223 8.05 21.06 -6.69
C CYS A 223 7.62 22.48 -6.23
N GLN A 224 6.59 22.56 -5.39
CA GLN A 224 6.13 23.83 -4.81
C GLN A 224 7.14 24.41 -3.81
N LEU A 225 7.88 23.57 -3.08
CA LEU A 225 8.92 24.01 -2.15
C LEU A 225 10.16 24.55 -2.86
N GLU A 226 10.52 23.99 -4.01
CA GLU A 226 11.64 24.49 -4.83
C GLU A 226 11.34 25.87 -5.47
N SER A 227 10.08 26.11 -5.84
CA SER A 227 9.66 27.40 -6.41
C SER A 227 9.57 28.56 -5.40
N LEU A 228 9.59 28.27 -4.09
CA LEU A 228 9.59 29.27 -3.02
C LEU A 228 11.02 29.68 -2.60
N ASN A 229 12.05 28.97 -3.07
CA ASN A 229 13.46 29.21 -2.76
C ASN A 229 14.25 29.85 -3.91
N THR A 230 13.59 30.28 -4.98
CA THR A 230 14.11 31.06 -6.10
C THR A 230 13.49 32.44 -6.10
#